data_1ffa0915c46265a94b6abb18449a647b
#
_entry.id   1ffa0915c46265a94b6abb18449a647b
#
_cell.length_a   1.000
_cell.length_b   1.000
_cell.length_c   1.000
_cell.angle_alpha   90.00
_cell.angle_beta   90.00
_cell.angle_gamma   90.00
#
_symmetry.space_group_name_H-M   'P 1'
#
loop_
_entity.id
_entity.type
_entity.pdbx_description
1 polymer ?
#
loop_
_entity_poly.entity_id
_entity_poly.type
_entity_poly.pdbx_seq_one_letter_code
_entity_poly.pdbx_strand_id
1 'polypeptide(L)'
;FEQMNPYHVIPEVRWSDEEVTVLADGGVVDSDLGVYERFTGLELPSANNIVNGQCLKELISYQDGRRWRVGEVISVFPHLIDIYKEKLFEAIADNDVAVLEVGGTVGDFESEFFLRMVSSLSAELDLFVVQLSYLALMGSGAGAENAVINQDVILKPIKQSFHTACSFCLKPDALLIRSEKAIGSGIKRRISRATCLSEAHIFFDFDVNSIYDVPEMLRKQGLLEMIMTCCRLKSSAKKRPSLAAYSRNIVRLANTVQYRVAIIGDTESWGSYTSLNEALVSLGVRYNRNICFDWFRSAGEYARLLDNNTLYKAFIVTEGIENPVDKAALLRKILEYGKPVMCISYGARILADIIGMSAKRTDRLVTGRIDTYFKDSNAGAVRDRHRRDFTIPICGNEKKDIEIIGCDSQHREIHLFRPVKYPYCLGAVSQPEYTSRPYSPNLLFSHLLNLNIEEELLNSVYESGTTPSC
;
A
#
# COMPACT_ATOMS: atom_id res chain seq x y z
N PHE A 1 -7.80 11.29 3.82
CA PHE A 1 -7.44 10.14 4.67
C PHE A 1 -6.18 10.50 5.44
N GLU A 2 -6.26 10.46 6.76
CA GLU A 2 -5.17 10.79 7.66
C GLU A 2 -4.87 9.57 8.52
N GLN A 3 -3.59 9.23 8.68
CA GLN A 3 -3.16 8.16 9.57
C GLN A 3 -2.36 8.73 10.74
N MET A 4 -2.76 8.39 11.97
CA MET A 4 -1.98 8.64 13.18
C MET A 4 -1.20 7.38 13.54
N ASN A 5 0.07 7.38 13.19
CA ASN A 5 0.93 6.22 13.31
C ASN A 5 1.64 6.22 14.68
N PRO A 6 1.45 5.18 15.53
CA PRO A 6 2.06 5.11 16.85
C PRO A 6 3.58 4.86 16.80
N TYR A 7 4.11 4.49 15.66
CA TYR A 7 5.53 4.21 15.52
C TYR A 7 6.38 5.46 15.78
N HIS A 8 7.57 5.25 16.32
CA HIS A 8 8.50 6.33 16.60
C HIS A 8 9.32 6.71 15.37
N VAL A 9 9.60 5.75 14.51
CA VAL A 9 10.33 5.93 13.25
C VAL A 9 9.77 4.95 12.22
N ILE A 10 9.45 5.43 11.02
CA ILE A 10 9.25 4.56 9.88
C ILE A 10 10.63 4.24 9.31
N PRO A 11 11.04 2.97 9.26
CA PRO A 11 12.36 2.60 8.77
C PRO A 11 12.50 2.98 7.30
N GLU A 12 13.57 3.68 6.97
CA GLU A 12 13.91 4.01 5.57
C GLU A 12 14.31 2.76 4.77
N VAL A 13 14.65 1.68 5.46
CA VAL A 13 15.06 0.39 4.89
C VAL A 13 14.09 -0.68 5.37
N ARG A 14 13.75 -1.61 4.50
CA ARG A 14 12.91 -2.78 4.83
C ARG A 14 13.56 -3.67 5.89
N TRP A 15 13.15 -3.51 7.13
CA TRP A 15 13.47 -4.42 8.24
C TRP A 15 12.21 -4.90 8.95
N SER A 16 11.03 -4.43 8.52
CA SER A 16 9.73 -4.83 9.06
C SER A 16 9.03 -5.82 8.13
N ASP A 17 8.13 -6.60 8.69
CA ASP A 17 7.25 -7.51 7.95
C ASP A 17 6.23 -6.78 7.07
N GLU A 18 6.23 -5.44 7.06
CA GLU A 18 5.31 -4.60 6.33
C GLU A 18 5.99 -3.85 5.19
N GLU A 19 5.23 -3.57 4.14
CA GLU A 19 5.67 -2.78 3.01
C GLU A 19 5.79 -1.30 3.40
N VAL A 20 6.86 -0.66 2.94
CA VAL A 20 7.00 0.79 3.02
C VAL A 20 6.62 1.39 1.68
N THR A 21 5.67 2.30 1.68
CA THR A 21 5.15 2.95 0.48
C THR A 21 5.83 4.31 0.25
N VAL A 22 6.12 4.63 -1.01
CA VAL A 22 6.57 5.97 -1.42
C VAL A 22 5.41 6.71 -2.04
N LEU A 23 5.09 7.90 -1.54
CA LEU A 23 4.03 8.76 -2.06
C LEU A 23 4.53 9.67 -3.20
N ALA A 24 3.61 10.39 -3.84
CA ALA A 24 3.91 11.24 -4.98
C ALA A 24 4.83 12.42 -4.65
N ASP A 25 4.81 12.91 -3.41
CA ASP A 25 5.68 13.96 -2.88
C ASP A 25 7.07 13.45 -2.44
N GLY A 26 7.30 12.13 -2.54
CA GLY A 26 8.55 11.48 -2.14
C GLY A 26 8.61 11.06 -0.69
N GLY A 27 7.57 11.33 0.10
CA GLY A 27 7.47 10.85 1.46
C GLY A 27 7.43 9.34 1.54
N VAL A 28 8.19 8.79 2.49
CA VAL A 28 8.20 7.36 2.83
C VAL A 28 7.25 7.17 3.99
N VAL A 29 6.24 6.35 3.78
CA VAL A 29 5.12 6.16 4.71
C VAL A 29 4.79 4.69 4.88
N ASP A 30 3.94 4.40 5.84
CA ASP A 30 3.34 3.09 6.06
C ASP A 30 2.56 2.59 4.83
N SER A 31 2.44 1.28 4.71
CA SER A 31 1.71 0.60 3.63
C SER A 31 0.25 1.02 3.53
N ASP A 32 -0.39 1.38 4.64
CA ASP A 32 -1.81 1.74 4.71
C ASP A 32 -2.15 2.92 3.81
N LEU A 33 -1.29 3.94 3.73
CA LEU A 33 -1.53 5.06 2.82
C LEU A 33 -1.53 4.61 1.35
N GLY A 34 -0.68 3.64 0.99
CA GLY A 34 -0.69 3.02 -0.33
C GLY A 34 -2.01 2.27 -0.61
N VAL A 35 -2.55 1.61 0.41
CA VAL A 35 -3.88 0.96 0.34
C VAL A 35 -4.97 2.01 0.16
N TYR A 36 -4.95 3.13 0.92
CA TYR A 36 -5.94 4.21 0.75
C TYR A 36 -5.91 4.78 -0.65
N GLU A 37 -4.72 5.07 -1.20
CA GLU A 37 -4.60 5.52 -2.58
C GLU A 37 -5.16 4.51 -3.58
N ARG A 38 -4.92 3.22 -3.36
CA ARG A 38 -5.41 2.15 -4.24
C ARG A 38 -6.92 2.05 -4.24
N PHE A 39 -7.57 2.16 -3.07
CA PHE A 39 -9.03 2.09 -2.96
C PHE A 39 -9.73 3.36 -3.42
N THR A 40 -9.13 4.52 -3.17
CA THR A 40 -9.76 5.82 -3.45
C THR A 40 -9.39 6.40 -4.82
N GLY A 41 -8.25 5.98 -5.39
CA GLY A 41 -7.67 6.59 -6.59
C GLY A 41 -7.19 8.04 -6.36
N LEU A 42 -7.03 8.47 -5.10
CA LEU A 42 -6.44 9.75 -4.73
C LEU A 42 -4.93 9.62 -4.63
N GLU A 43 -4.19 10.68 -4.87
CA GLU A 43 -2.80 10.83 -4.46
C GLU A 43 -2.77 11.55 -3.12
N LEU A 44 -2.10 10.94 -2.14
CA LEU A 44 -2.00 11.45 -0.77
C LEU A 44 -0.63 12.07 -0.55
N PRO A 45 -0.53 13.24 0.09
CA PRO A 45 0.75 13.79 0.54
C PRO A 45 1.23 13.07 1.80
N SER A 46 2.54 13.07 2.02
CA SER A 46 3.14 12.44 3.23
C SER A 46 2.74 13.12 4.54
N ALA A 47 2.28 14.36 4.48
CA ALA A 47 1.70 15.08 5.62
C ALA A 47 0.47 14.36 6.21
N ASN A 48 -0.19 13.50 5.43
CA ASN A 48 -1.31 12.67 5.88
C ASN A 48 -0.88 11.49 6.77
N ASN A 49 0.41 11.33 7.03
CA ASN A 49 0.95 10.34 7.97
C ASN A 49 1.61 11.05 9.16
N ILE A 50 0.86 11.19 10.25
CA ILE A 50 1.33 11.84 11.48
C ILE A 50 2.01 10.79 12.36
N VAL A 51 3.34 10.79 12.36
CA VAL A 51 4.17 9.82 13.09
C VAL A 51 4.50 10.33 14.48
N ASN A 52 4.21 9.55 15.52
CA ASN A 52 4.42 9.91 16.92
C ASN A 52 5.86 10.33 17.22
N GLY A 53 6.85 9.58 16.74
CA GLY A 53 8.26 9.91 16.96
C GLY A 53 8.69 11.24 16.35
N GLN A 54 8.09 11.64 15.22
CA GLN A 54 8.36 12.95 14.61
C GLN A 54 7.78 14.08 15.48
N CYS A 55 6.59 13.90 16.02
CA CYS A 55 5.95 14.89 16.90
C CYS A 55 6.67 15.02 18.23
N LEU A 56 7.15 13.91 18.80
CA LEU A 56 7.99 13.93 20.01
C LEU A 56 9.35 14.62 19.76
N LYS A 57 9.99 14.34 18.62
CA LYS A 57 11.22 15.02 18.22
C LYS A 57 10.99 16.52 18.05
N GLU A 58 9.88 16.91 17.47
CA GLU A 58 9.46 18.28 17.33
C GLU A 58 9.28 18.93 18.71
N LEU A 59 8.54 18.32 19.62
CA LEU A 59 8.35 18.78 20.99
C LEU A 59 9.68 19.04 21.71
N ILE A 60 10.66 18.13 21.58
CA ILE A 60 11.98 18.24 22.23
C ILE A 60 12.85 19.31 21.56
N SER A 61 12.81 19.42 20.23
CA SER A 61 13.66 20.37 19.49
C SER A 61 13.23 21.83 19.65
N TYR A 62 12.05 22.08 20.18
CA TYR A 62 11.57 23.43 20.51
C TYR A 62 12.30 24.10 21.68
N GLN A 63 13.21 23.43 22.36
CA GLN A 63 14.04 24.00 23.42
C GLN A 63 14.90 25.19 22.93
N ASP A 64 15.07 25.36 21.61
CA ASP A 64 15.83 26.48 21.01
C ASP A 64 15.04 27.81 20.90
N GLY A 65 13.93 27.94 21.62
CA GLY A 65 13.25 29.23 21.88
C GLY A 65 12.43 29.83 20.75
N ARG A 66 12.08 29.07 19.72
CA ARG A 66 11.33 29.63 18.55
C ARG A 66 9.80 29.55 18.69
N ARG A 67 9.26 28.65 19.53
CA ARG A 67 7.81 28.44 19.65
C ARG A 67 7.29 28.69 21.07
N TRP A 68 8.06 28.37 22.10
CA TRP A 68 7.65 28.50 23.49
C TRP A 68 8.30 29.74 24.13
N ARG A 69 7.59 30.36 25.07
CA ARG A 69 8.14 31.51 25.78
C ARG A 69 9.29 31.08 26.71
N VAL A 70 10.30 31.89 26.82
CA VAL A 70 11.40 31.64 27.76
C VAL A 70 10.83 31.52 29.18
N GLY A 71 11.11 30.40 29.85
CA GLY A 71 10.60 30.11 31.20
C GLY A 71 9.31 29.29 31.23
N GLU A 72 8.74 28.91 30.08
CA GLU A 72 7.59 28.02 30.01
C GLU A 72 8.03 26.56 30.22
N VAL A 73 7.28 25.83 31.05
CA VAL A 73 7.51 24.39 31.28
C VAL A 73 6.84 23.60 30.19
N ILE A 74 7.63 22.98 29.32
CA ILE A 74 7.12 22.12 28.25
C ILE A 74 6.78 20.75 28.83
N SER A 75 5.55 20.28 28.59
CA SER A 75 5.08 18.98 29.02
C SER A 75 4.40 18.25 27.85
N VAL A 76 4.27 16.92 27.95
CA VAL A 76 3.55 16.14 26.97
C VAL A 76 2.11 16.63 26.82
N PHE A 77 1.46 16.98 27.93
CA PHE A 77 0.14 17.60 27.97
C PHE A 77 0.27 19.04 28.49
N PRO A 78 -0.23 20.08 27.73
CA PRO A 78 -0.98 19.99 26.46
C PRO A 78 -0.11 19.96 25.17
N HIS A 79 1.16 20.30 25.24
CA HIS A 79 1.97 20.74 24.10
C HIS A 79 2.10 19.72 22.97
N LEU A 80 2.22 18.42 23.29
CA LEU A 80 2.24 17.36 22.25
C LEU A 80 0.88 17.23 21.56
N ILE A 81 -0.21 17.40 22.31
CA ILE A 81 -1.57 17.39 21.77
C ILE A 81 -1.76 18.55 20.80
N ASP A 82 -1.21 19.72 21.10
CA ASP A 82 -1.28 20.90 20.22
C ASP A 82 -0.51 20.65 18.92
N ILE A 83 0.66 20.02 18.98
CA ILE A 83 1.44 19.62 17.79
C ILE A 83 0.63 18.66 16.91
N TYR A 84 -0.01 17.64 17.49
CA TYR A 84 -0.85 16.72 16.72
C TYR A 84 -2.02 17.44 16.06
N LYS A 85 -2.71 18.32 16.78
CA LYS A 85 -3.81 19.09 16.24
C LYS A 85 -3.40 19.98 15.09
N GLU A 86 -2.30 20.71 15.24
CA GLU A 86 -1.78 21.56 14.16
C GLU A 86 -1.53 20.76 12.89
N LYS A 87 -0.78 19.64 12.99
CA LYS A 87 -0.52 18.79 11.85
C LYS A 87 -1.80 18.24 11.22
N LEU A 88 -2.75 17.81 12.05
CA LEU A 88 -4.03 17.33 11.54
C LEU A 88 -4.81 18.45 10.84
N PHE A 89 -4.90 19.64 11.43
CA PHE A 89 -5.62 20.75 10.80
C PHE A 89 -4.96 21.24 9.51
N GLU A 90 -3.62 21.22 9.44
CA GLU A 90 -2.89 21.48 8.19
C GLU A 90 -3.24 20.45 7.11
N ALA A 91 -3.29 19.17 7.48
CA ALA A 91 -3.57 18.08 6.53
C ALA A 91 -5.03 18.07 6.04
N ILE A 92 -6.00 18.50 6.87
CA ILE A 92 -7.44 18.48 6.51
C ILE A 92 -8.00 19.82 6.01
N ALA A 93 -7.19 20.89 5.98
CA ALA A 93 -7.64 22.27 5.78
C ALA A 93 -8.57 22.50 4.57
N ASP A 94 -8.35 21.79 3.48
CA ASP A 94 -9.08 21.95 2.21
C ASP A 94 -10.13 20.85 1.97
N ASN A 95 -10.52 20.12 3.04
CA ASN A 95 -11.42 18.98 2.90
C ASN A 95 -12.71 19.18 3.73
N ASP A 96 -13.87 18.88 3.12
CA ASP A 96 -15.16 18.88 3.81
C ASP A 96 -15.30 17.70 4.77
N VAL A 97 -14.61 16.60 4.50
CA VAL A 97 -14.65 15.35 5.28
C VAL A 97 -13.24 14.75 5.36
N ALA A 98 -12.81 14.46 6.58
CA ALA A 98 -11.60 13.71 6.83
C ALA A 98 -11.93 12.32 7.42
N VAL A 99 -11.21 11.31 6.99
CA VAL A 99 -11.23 9.97 7.63
C VAL A 99 -9.91 9.83 8.35
N LEU A 100 -9.95 9.87 9.68
CA LEU A 100 -8.76 9.73 10.53
C LEU A 100 -8.67 8.31 11.05
N GLU A 101 -7.60 7.61 10.71
CA GLU A 101 -7.23 6.35 11.33
C GLU A 101 -6.29 6.60 12.51
N VAL A 102 -6.64 6.05 13.66
CA VAL A 102 -5.77 6.04 14.85
C VAL A 102 -5.18 4.64 14.98
N GLY A 103 -3.89 4.52 14.69
CA GLY A 103 -3.16 3.26 14.78
C GLY A 103 -2.89 2.83 16.22
N GLY A 104 -2.57 1.55 16.39
CA GLY A 104 -2.28 0.91 17.66
C GLY A 104 -3.52 0.37 18.37
N THR A 105 -3.29 -0.36 19.45
CA THR A 105 -4.36 -0.99 20.25
C THR A 105 -4.94 0.02 21.24
N VAL A 106 -6.26 0.07 21.35
CA VAL A 106 -6.94 0.90 22.34
C VAL A 106 -6.56 0.45 23.76
N GLY A 107 -5.86 1.33 24.49
CA GLY A 107 -5.35 1.06 25.83
C GLY A 107 -3.84 0.82 25.92
N ASP A 108 -3.15 0.75 24.79
CA ASP A 108 -1.69 0.76 24.74
C ASP A 108 -1.17 2.19 24.93
N PHE A 109 -0.01 2.31 25.56
CA PHE A 109 0.59 3.59 25.90
C PHE A 109 0.80 4.49 24.67
N GLU A 110 1.23 3.91 23.56
CA GLU A 110 1.53 4.63 22.32
C GLU A 110 0.27 5.26 21.69
N SER A 111 -0.88 4.60 21.79
CA SER A 111 -2.14 5.10 21.24
C SER A 111 -2.84 6.11 22.16
N GLU A 112 -2.49 6.17 23.46
CA GLU A 112 -3.15 7.02 24.45
C GLU A 112 -3.11 8.50 24.06
N PHE A 113 -1.96 8.98 23.58
CA PHE A 113 -1.78 10.39 23.19
C PHE A 113 -2.73 10.78 22.06
N PHE A 114 -2.87 9.92 21.05
CA PHE A 114 -3.77 10.14 19.94
C PHE A 114 -5.24 10.09 20.37
N LEU A 115 -5.61 9.13 21.23
CA LEU A 115 -6.99 9.07 21.75
C LEU A 115 -7.36 10.33 22.54
N ARG A 116 -6.44 10.88 23.33
CA ARG A 116 -6.64 12.16 24.03
C ARG A 116 -6.77 13.34 23.08
N MET A 117 -5.96 13.36 22.01
CA MET A 117 -6.07 14.38 20.97
C MET A 117 -7.44 14.30 20.28
N VAL A 118 -7.84 13.11 19.81
CA VAL A 118 -9.15 12.90 19.16
C VAL A 118 -10.29 13.28 20.10
N SER A 119 -10.21 12.93 21.40
CA SER A 119 -11.19 13.36 22.38
C SER A 119 -11.32 14.88 22.45
N SER A 120 -10.19 15.59 22.39
CA SER A 120 -10.18 17.05 22.42
C SER A 120 -10.77 17.70 21.16
N LEU A 121 -10.76 17.00 20.02
CA LEU A 121 -11.36 17.49 18.77
C LEU A 121 -12.89 17.53 18.81
N SER A 122 -13.54 16.77 19.71
CA SER A 122 -15.01 16.76 19.84
C SER A 122 -15.62 18.12 20.17
N ALA A 123 -14.81 19.05 20.69
CA ALA A 123 -15.22 20.43 20.95
C ALA A 123 -15.14 21.35 19.71
N GLU A 124 -14.42 20.92 18.67
CA GLU A 124 -14.08 21.72 17.50
C GLU A 124 -14.65 21.15 16.20
N LEU A 125 -14.87 19.84 16.15
CA LEU A 125 -15.30 19.11 14.95
C LEU A 125 -16.47 18.16 15.26
N ASP A 126 -17.33 17.96 14.27
CA ASP A 126 -18.33 16.90 14.30
C ASP A 126 -17.63 15.55 14.06
N LEU A 127 -17.59 14.70 15.09
CA LEU A 127 -16.92 13.40 15.03
C LEU A 127 -17.95 12.27 14.89
N PHE A 128 -17.63 11.28 14.06
CA PHE A 128 -18.26 9.97 14.02
C PHE A 128 -17.21 8.90 14.31
N VAL A 129 -17.27 8.28 15.47
CA VAL A 129 -16.23 7.38 15.97
C VAL A 129 -16.60 5.93 15.68
N VAL A 130 -15.81 5.26 14.86
CA VAL A 130 -15.90 3.81 14.60
C VAL A 130 -14.76 3.11 15.33
N GLN A 131 -15.09 2.25 16.27
CA GLN A 131 -14.08 1.43 16.94
C GLN A 131 -13.98 0.08 16.24
N LEU A 132 -12.78 -0.26 15.77
CA LEU A 132 -12.45 -1.60 15.28
C LEU A 132 -12.05 -2.50 16.45
N SER A 133 -12.60 -3.73 16.49
CA SER A 133 -12.23 -4.75 17.47
C SER A 133 -12.12 -6.11 16.81
N TYR A 134 -11.15 -6.92 17.25
CA TYR A 134 -10.99 -8.28 16.74
C TYR A 134 -11.69 -9.30 17.62
N LEU A 135 -12.43 -10.21 17.02
CA LEU A 135 -13.08 -11.35 17.66
C LEU A 135 -12.36 -12.66 17.24
N ALA A 136 -11.48 -13.14 18.10
CA ALA A 136 -10.83 -14.44 17.89
C ALA A 136 -11.85 -15.58 18.10
N LEU A 137 -12.14 -16.33 17.05
CA LEU A 137 -12.95 -17.55 17.15
C LEU A 137 -12.02 -18.71 17.55
N MET A 138 -11.95 -19.04 18.83
CA MET A 138 -11.16 -20.16 19.32
C MET A 138 -11.83 -21.49 18.94
N GLY A 139 -11.14 -22.32 18.18
CA GLY A 139 -11.50 -23.71 17.89
C GLY A 139 -11.95 -23.99 16.46
N SER A 140 -11.03 -24.00 15.52
CA SER A 140 -11.21 -24.58 14.17
C SER A 140 -10.81 -26.08 14.17
N GLY A 141 -11.48 -26.89 15.00
CA GLY A 141 -11.45 -28.35 14.88
C GLY A 141 -12.74 -28.82 14.19
N ALA A 142 -12.62 -29.78 13.26
CA ALA A 142 -13.77 -30.46 12.67
C ALA A 142 -14.60 -31.11 13.80
N GLY A 143 -15.70 -30.49 14.22
CA GLY A 143 -16.55 -30.90 15.34
C GLY A 143 -17.02 -29.73 16.21
N ALA A 144 -16.58 -28.51 15.97
CA ALA A 144 -16.85 -27.33 16.81
C ALA A 144 -18.27 -26.71 16.59
N GLU A 145 -19.14 -27.31 15.82
CA GLU A 145 -20.52 -26.81 15.66
C GLU A 145 -21.34 -26.79 16.96
N ASN A 146 -20.88 -27.52 18.01
CA ASN A 146 -21.58 -27.64 19.30
C ASN A 146 -20.69 -27.32 20.52
N ALA A 147 -19.48 -26.80 20.36
CA ALA A 147 -18.71 -26.34 21.50
C ALA A 147 -19.42 -25.13 22.08
N VAL A 148 -19.96 -25.24 23.26
CA VAL A 148 -20.35 -24.12 24.13
C VAL A 148 -19.05 -23.45 24.57
N ILE A 149 -18.41 -22.76 23.62
CA ILE A 149 -17.28 -21.89 23.89
C ILE A 149 -17.84 -20.87 24.89
N ASN A 150 -17.09 -20.64 25.97
CA ASN A 150 -17.49 -19.65 26.95
C ASN A 150 -17.47 -18.25 26.27
N GLN A 151 -18.59 -17.91 25.63
CA GLN A 151 -18.77 -16.75 24.77
C GLN A 151 -18.45 -15.43 25.52
N ASP A 152 -18.55 -15.44 26.85
CA ASP A 152 -18.23 -14.29 27.69
C ASP A 152 -16.71 -14.03 27.72
N VAL A 153 -15.89 -15.08 27.65
CA VAL A 153 -14.42 -14.96 27.57
C VAL A 153 -14.00 -14.35 26.23
N ILE A 154 -14.65 -14.74 25.14
CA ILE A 154 -14.36 -14.23 23.80
C ILE A 154 -14.72 -12.74 23.65
N LEU A 155 -15.77 -12.29 24.32
CA LEU A 155 -16.24 -10.89 24.29
C LEU A 155 -15.49 -9.95 25.24
N LYS A 156 -14.68 -10.49 26.15
CA LYS A 156 -13.95 -9.70 27.15
C LYS A 156 -13.03 -8.64 26.53
N PRO A 157 -12.20 -8.94 25.49
CA PRO A 157 -11.36 -7.92 24.86
C PRO A 157 -12.19 -6.79 24.25
N ILE A 158 -13.28 -7.11 23.53
CA ILE A 158 -14.17 -6.11 22.92
C ILE A 158 -14.74 -5.20 23.97
N LYS A 159 -15.28 -5.79 25.06
CA LYS A 159 -15.84 -5.03 26.17
C LYS A 159 -14.78 -4.14 26.81
N GLN A 160 -13.59 -4.65 27.06
CA GLN A 160 -12.51 -3.91 27.70
C GLN A 160 -12.04 -2.74 26.83
N SER A 161 -11.76 -2.96 25.54
CA SER A 161 -11.33 -1.90 24.63
C SER A 161 -12.42 -0.81 24.47
N PHE A 162 -13.71 -1.19 24.41
CA PHE A 162 -14.81 -0.24 24.39
C PHE A 162 -14.85 0.63 25.64
N HIS A 163 -14.75 0.05 26.83
CA HIS A 163 -14.72 0.81 28.08
C HIS A 163 -13.48 1.69 28.19
N THR A 164 -12.34 1.22 27.69
CA THR A 164 -11.11 2.03 27.65
C THR A 164 -11.29 3.25 26.75
N ALA A 165 -11.85 3.10 25.54
CA ALA A 165 -12.18 4.25 24.68
C ALA A 165 -13.11 5.24 25.39
N CYS A 166 -14.15 4.76 26.05
CA CYS A 166 -15.04 5.62 26.85
C CYS A 166 -14.33 6.34 27.99
N SER A 167 -13.28 5.76 28.60
CA SER A 167 -12.50 6.41 29.66
C SER A 167 -11.68 7.61 29.16
N PHE A 168 -11.42 7.68 27.86
CA PHE A 168 -10.86 8.85 27.17
C PHE A 168 -11.94 9.84 26.69
N CYS A 169 -13.18 9.69 27.14
CA CYS A 169 -14.33 10.47 26.65
C CYS A 169 -14.66 10.25 25.16
N LEU A 170 -14.17 9.16 24.58
CA LEU A 170 -14.48 8.75 23.22
C LEU A 170 -15.48 7.60 23.27
N LYS A 171 -16.78 7.94 23.25
CA LYS A 171 -17.80 6.92 23.11
C LYS A 171 -17.95 6.56 21.63
N PRO A 172 -17.67 5.32 21.22
CA PRO A 172 -17.87 4.92 19.83
C PRO A 172 -19.34 5.05 19.40
N ASP A 173 -19.55 5.61 18.21
CA ASP A 173 -20.86 5.65 17.55
C ASP A 173 -21.18 4.32 16.89
N ALA A 174 -20.17 3.61 16.43
CA ALA A 174 -20.29 2.28 15.84
C ALA A 174 -19.16 1.36 16.28
N LEU A 175 -19.44 0.06 16.35
CA LEU A 175 -18.45 -1.00 16.50
C LEU A 175 -18.34 -1.79 15.21
N LEU A 176 -17.12 -1.92 14.68
CA LEU A 176 -16.75 -2.80 13.60
C LEU A 176 -15.99 -3.99 14.16
N ILE A 177 -16.57 -5.17 14.06
CA ILE A 177 -16.00 -6.40 14.61
C ILE A 177 -15.36 -7.22 13.50
N ARG A 178 -14.04 -7.30 13.51
CA ARG A 178 -13.26 -8.14 12.59
C ARG A 178 -13.25 -9.58 13.10
N SER A 179 -13.55 -10.54 12.23
CA SER A 179 -13.51 -11.97 12.53
C SER A 179 -13.16 -12.79 11.28
N GLU A 180 -12.68 -14.01 11.47
CA GLU A 180 -12.37 -14.90 10.35
C GLU A 180 -13.64 -15.38 9.61
N LYS A 181 -14.76 -15.51 10.33
CA LYS A 181 -16.03 -16.05 9.79
C LYS A 181 -17.20 -15.16 10.15
N ALA A 182 -18.25 -15.26 9.35
CA ALA A 182 -19.51 -14.59 9.65
C ALA A 182 -20.05 -15.02 11.03
N ILE A 183 -20.55 -14.05 11.77
CA ILE A 183 -20.96 -14.19 13.17
C ILE A 183 -22.47 -14.21 13.25
N GLY A 184 -23.00 -15.14 14.04
CA GLY A 184 -24.45 -15.28 14.25
C GLY A 184 -25.04 -14.10 15.08
N SER A 185 -26.34 -13.83 14.88
CA SER A 185 -27.09 -12.76 15.54
C SER A 185 -27.06 -12.81 17.08
N GLY A 186 -26.88 -13.99 17.68
CA GLY A 186 -26.76 -14.13 19.14
C GLY A 186 -25.56 -13.42 19.74
N ILE A 187 -24.42 -13.40 19.05
CA ILE A 187 -23.21 -12.68 19.49
C ILE A 187 -23.41 -11.18 19.35
N LYS A 188 -24.05 -10.72 18.28
CA LYS A 188 -24.39 -9.29 18.08
C LYS A 188 -25.18 -8.72 19.27
N ARG A 189 -26.24 -9.45 19.70
CA ARG A 189 -27.04 -9.08 20.85
C ARG A 189 -26.24 -9.02 22.16
N ARG A 190 -25.28 -9.93 22.36
CA ARG A 190 -24.41 -9.96 23.54
C ARG A 190 -23.45 -8.79 23.55
N ILE A 191 -22.84 -8.45 22.40
CA ILE A 191 -21.99 -7.26 22.27
C ILE A 191 -22.81 -6.01 22.59
N SER A 192 -24.01 -5.89 22.03
CA SER A 192 -24.96 -4.79 22.32
C SER A 192 -25.19 -4.61 23.82
N ARG A 193 -25.47 -5.70 24.54
CA ARG A 193 -25.67 -5.65 26.00
C ARG A 193 -24.39 -5.28 26.76
N ALA A 194 -23.22 -5.73 26.29
CA ALA A 194 -21.95 -5.48 26.95
C ALA A 194 -21.43 -4.05 26.78
N THR A 195 -21.81 -3.39 25.69
CA THR A 195 -21.35 -2.05 25.30
C THR A 195 -22.43 -0.97 25.42
N CYS A 196 -23.68 -1.36 25.69
CA CYS A 196 -24.83 -0.47 25.66
C CYS A 196 -25.04 0.25 24.32
N LEU A 197 -24.50 -0.29 23.21
CA LEU A 197 -24.80 0.15 21.87
C LEU A 197 -25.99 -0.63 21.29
N SER A 198 -26.80 0.03 20.47
CA SER A 198 -27.84 -0.65 19.69
C SER A 198 -27.23 -1.70 18.74
N GLU A 199 -27.93 -2.79 18.53
CA GLU A 199 -27.51 -3.79 17.52
C GLU A 199 -27.36 -3.17 16.12
N ALA A 200 -28.09 -2.10 15.80
CA ALA A 200 -27.94 -1.36 14.54
C ALA A 200 -26.58 -0.66 14.37
N HIS A 201 -25.84 -0.43 15.44
CA HIS A 201 -24.54 0.23 15.47
C HIS A 201 -23.36 -0.77 15.54
N ILE A 202 -23.62 -2.06 15.36
CA ILE A 202 -22.60 -3.12 15.39
C ILE A 202 -22.53 -3.76 14.02
N PHE A 203 -21.35 -3.73 13.42
CA PHE A 203 -21.07 -4.22 12.08
C PHE A 203 -19.99 -5.30 12.14
N PHE A 204 -19.99 -6.20 11.16
CA PHE A 204 -19.04 -7.29 11.09
C PHE A 204 -18.23 -7.22 9.81
N ASP A 205 -16.92 -7.29 9.97
CA ASP A 205 -15.95 -7.50 8.91
C ASP A 205 -15.41 -8.93 9.03
N PHE A 206 -15.74 -9.80 8.09
CA PHE A 206 -15.28 -11.18 8.06
C PHE A 206 -14.55 -11.47 6.75
N ASP A 207 -13.79 -12.59 6.72
CA ASP A 207 -13.02 -12.96 5.55
C ASP A 207 -13.89 -13.07 4.31
N VAL A 208 -13.43 -12.42 3.26
CA VAL A 208 -14.05 -12.42 1.93
C VAL A 208 -13.04 -12.87 0.88
N ASN A 209 -13.50 -13.22 -0.31
CA ASN A 209 -12.62 -13.71 -1.37
C ASN A 209 -11.63 -12.64 -1.90
N SER A 210 -11.98 -11.37 -1.74
CA SER A 210 -11.17 -10.24 -2.16
C SER A 210 -11.38 -9.07 -1.20
N ILE A 211 -10.32 -8.37 -0.83
CA ILE A 211 -10.40 -7.15 0.00
C ILE A 211 -11.32 -6.10 -0.63
N TYR A 212 -11.49 -6.12 -1.94
CA TYR A 212 -12.39 -5.21 -2.67
C TYR A 212 -13.88 -5.50 -2.46
N ASP A 213 -14.24 -6.61 -1.81
CA ASP A 213 -15.62 -6.91 -1.39
C ASP A 213 -15.99 -6.28 -0.04
N VAL A 214 -14.99 -5.92 0.80
CA VAL A 214 -15.21 -5.36 2.14
C VAL A 214 -16.11 -4.10 2.11
N PRO A 215 -15.87 -3.09 1.25
CA PRO A 215 -16.73 -1.91 1.22
C PRO A 215 -18.21 -2.23 0.91
N GLU A 216 -18.45 -3.16 0.00
CA GLU A 216 -19.81 -3.57 -0.35
C GLU A 216 -20.46 -4.41 0.75
N MET A 217 -19.68 -5.23 1.45
CA MET A 217 -20.14 -5.99 2.62
C MET A 217 -20.60 -5.06 3.74
N LEU A 218 -19.81 -4.03 4.05
CA LEU A 218 -20.15 -3.05 5.09
C LEU A 218 -21.33 -2.16 4.67
N ARG A 219 -21.40 -1.77 3.39
CA ARG A 219 -22.53 -1.03 2.84
C ARG A 219 -23.84 -1.82 2.98
N LYS A 220 -23.84 -3.13 2.67
CA LYS A 220 -25.02 -4.00 2.82
C LYS A 220 -25.50 -4.13 4.27
N GLN A 221 -24.63 -3.93 5.25
CA GLN A 221 -24.97 -3.90 6.66
C GLN A 221 -25.51 -2.54 7.12
N GLY A 222 -25.44 -1.49 6.29
CA GLY A 222 -25.95 -0.16 6.58
C GLY A 222 -24.92 0.80 7.21
N LEU A 223 -23.62 0.44 7.25
CA LEU A 223 -22.60 1.32 7.84
C LEU A 223 -22.45 2.63 7.06
N LEU A 224 -22.44 2.56 5.72
CA LEU A 224 -22.33 3.76 4.88
C LEU A 224 -23.51 4.70 5.09
N GLU A 225 -24.73 4.17 5.09
CA GLU A 225 -25.96 4.94 5.30
C GLU A 225 -25.98 5.62 6.68
N MET A 226 -25.45 4.94 7.70
CA MET A 226 -25.31 5.49 9.04
C MET A 226 -24.31 6.67 9.04
N ILE A 227 -23.11 6.51 8.48
CA ILE A 227 -22.10 7.56 8.37
C ILE A 227 -22.68 8.76 7.61
N MET A 228 -23.30 8.53 6.44
CA MET A 228 -23.90 9.59 5.62
C MET A 228 -24.96 10.38 6.40
N THR A 229 -25.76 9.71 7.20
CA THR A 229 -26.84 10.33 8.00
C THR A 229 -26.27 11.11 9.18
N CYS A 230 -25.39 10.50 9.97
CA CYS A 230 -24.80 11.12 11.15
C CYS A 230 -23.92 12.33 10.82
N CYS A 231 -23.10 12.21 9.77
CA CYS A 231 -22.23 13.27 9.30
C CYS A 231 -22.92 14.25 8.32
N ARG A 232 -24.23 14.10 8.07
CA ARG A 232 -25.02 14.94 7.15
C ARG A 232 -24.43 15.04 5.74
N LEU A 233 -23.80 13.97 5.27
CA LEU A 233 -23.11 13.94 3.97
C LEU A 233 -24.11 13.73 2.83
N LYS A 234 -23.78 14.28 1.66
CA LYS A 234 -24.53 14.08 0.43
C LYS A 234 -23.72 13.22 -0.53
N SER A 235 -24.39 12.28 -1.20
CA SER A 235 -23.72 11.46 -2.21
C SER A 235 -23.25 12.33 -3.37
N SER A 236 -21.98 12.14 -3.77
CA SER A 236 -21.45 12.76 -4.99
C SER A 236 -21.95 12.02 -6.22
N ALA A 237 -22.34 12.77 -7.27
CA ALA A 237 -22.76 12.21 -8.55
C ALA A 237 -21.63 11.59 -9.39
N LYS A 238 -20.36 11.73 -8.97
CA LYS A 238 -19.22 11.18 -9.71
C LYS A 238 -19.23 9.64 -9.63
N LYS A 239 -19.54 8.99 -10.76
CA LYS A 239 -19.43 7.53 -10.88
C LYS A 239 -17.95 7.14 -10.93
N ARG A 240 -17.49 6.44 -9.91
CA ARG A 240 -16.20 5.74 -9.94
C ARG A 240 -16.41 4.29 -10.37
N PRO A 241 -15.39 3.62 -10.97
CA PRO A 241 -15.45 2.19 -11.23
C PRO A 241 -15.79 1.42 -9.95
N SER A 242 -16.71 0.47 -10.06
CA SER A 242 -17.18 -0.29 -8.90
C SER A 242 -16.14 -1.30 -8.43
N LEU A 243 -15.66 -1.17 -7.19
CA LEU A 243 -14.78 -2.15 -6.56
C LEU A 243 -15.43 -3.54 -6.46
N ALA A 244 -16.74 -3.60 -6.23
CA ALA A 244 -17.49 -4.86 -6.23
C ALA A 244 -17.53 -5.52 -7.64
N ALA A 245 -17.53 -4.74 -8.72
CA ALA A 245 -17.38 -5.28 -10.07
C ALA A 245 -15.95 -5.75 -10.33
N TYR A 246 -14.96 -5.04 -9.79
CA TYR A 246 -13.56 -5.44 -9.85
C TYR A 246 -13.34 -6.78 -9.15
N SER A 247 -13.84 -6.95 -7.94
CA SER A 247 -13.80 -8.22 -7.20
C SER A 247 -14.45 -9.37 -7.97
N ARG A 248 -15.65 -9.16 -8.53
CA ARG A 248 -16.29 -10.17 -9.38
C ARG A 248 -15.44 -10.59 -10.56
N ASN A 249 -14.70 -9.67 -11.18
CA ASN A 249 -13.76 -10.01 -12.25
C ASN A 249 -12.61 -10.87 -11.75
N ILE A 250 -12.04 -10.57 -10.59
CA ILE A 250 -10.98 -11.38 -9.96
C ILE A 250 -11.49 -12.83 -9.78
N VAL A 251 -12.64 -13.01 -9.15
CA VAL A 251 -13.24 -14.34 -8.90
C VAL A 251 -13.55 -15.08 -10.21
N ARG A 252 -14.06 -14.37 -11.21
CA ARG A 252 -14.33 -14.95 -12.54
C ARG A 252 -13.03 -15.44 -13.21
N LEU A 253 -11.99 -14.64 -13.15
CA LEU A 253 -10.69 -14.96 -13.77
C LEU A 253 -9.99 -16.14 -13.06
N ALA A 254 -10.13 -16.28 -11.75
CA ALA A 254 -9.55 -17.39 -11.00
C ALA A 254 -9.94 -18.78 -11.54
N ASN A 255 -11.07 -18.89 -12.24
CA ASN A 255 -11.55 -20.12 -12.87
C ASN A 255 -11.09 -20.30 -14.34
N THR A 256 -10.18 -19.48 -14.83
CA THR A 256 -9.65 -19.56 -16.20
C THR A 256 -8.22 -20.10 -16.22
N VAL A 257 -7.66 -20.30 -17.42
CA VAL A 257 -6.29 -20.79 -17.58
C VAL A 257 -5.30 -19.84 -16.93
N GLN A 258 -4.43 -20.37 -16.09
CA GLN A 258 -3.44 -19.62 -15.34
C GLN A 258 -2.30 -19.10 -16.22
N TYR A 259 -1.98 -17.83 -16.06
CA TYR A 259 -0.74 -17.21 -16.52
C TYR A 259 0.19 -17.04 -15.32
N ARG A 260 1.14 -17.96 -15.16
CA ARG A 260 1.99 -18.00 -13.97
C ARG A 260 3.22 -17.10 -14.14
N VAL A 261 3.47 -16.27 -13.14
CA VAL A 261 4.62 -15.36 -13.02
C VAL A 261 5.50 -15.80 -11.86
N ALA A 262 6.80 -15.93 -12.06
CA ALA A 262 7.74 -16.16 -10.97
C ALA A 262 8.29 -14.81 -10.49
N ILE A 263 8.27 -14.57 -9.19
CA ILE A 263 8.79 -13.34 -8.57
C ILE A 263 9.99 -13.70 -7.70
N ILE A 264 11.12 -13.08 -7.98
CA ILE A 264 12.38 -13.25 -7.26
C ILE A 264 12.54 -12.04 -6.32
N GLY A 265 12.51 -12.27 -5.01
CA GLY A 265 12.61 -11.24 -3.98
C GLY A 265 13.34 -11.75 -2.75
N ASP A 266 13.40 -10.95 -1.65
CA ASP A 266 14.16 -11.27 -0.44
C ASP A 266 13.32 -11.49 0.79
N THR A 267 12.06 -11.08 0.83
CA THR A 267 11.33 -11.05 2.06
C THR A 267 10.58 -12.36 2.32
N GLU A 268 10.47 -12.73 3.58
CA GLU A 268 9.66 -13.87 4.04
C GLU A 268 8.19 -13.48 4.25
N SER A 269 7.89 -12.17 4.35
CA SER A 269 6.57 -11.65 4.62
C SER A 269 5.77 -11.34 3.35
N TRP A 270 4.51 -11.76 3.33
CA TRP A 270 3.55 -11.43 2.28
C TRP A 270 3.21 -9.94 2.24
N GLY A 271 3.19 -9.26 3.39
CA GLY A 271 2.88 -7.84 3.52
C GLY A 271 3.87 -6.94 2.79
N SER A 272 5.14 -7.34 2.73
CA SER A 272 6.23 -6.53 2.18
C SER A 272 6.12 -6.24 0.68
N TYR A 273 5.24 -6.93 -0.05
CA TYR A 273 5.04 -6.75 -1.49
C TYR A 273 3.56 -6.65 -1.89
N THR A 274 2.74 -6.11 -1.00
CA THR A 274 1.30 -5.94 -1.23
C THR A 274 1.05 -5.15 -2.51
N SER A 275 1.77 -4.05 -2.74
CA SER A 275 1.60 -3.23 -3.93
C SER A 275 1.93 -3.98 -5.22
N LEU A 276 2.97 -4.82 -5.23
CA LEU A 276 3.32 -5.63 -6.40
C LEU A 276 2.28 -6.72 -6.66
N ASN A 277 1.82 -7.42 -5.61
CA ASN A 277 0.79 -8.44 -5.73
C ASN A 277 -0.50 -7.84 -6.32
N GLU A 278 -0.93 -6.69 -5.80
CA GLU A 278 -2.12 -5.98 -6.27
C GLU A 278 -1.96 -5.42 -7.70
N ALA A 279 -0.75 -5.00 -8.08
CA ALA A 279 -0.46 -4.58 -9.45
C ALA A 279 -0.64 -5.73 -10.45
N LEU A 280 -0.21 -6.95 -10.09
CA LEU A 280 -0.40 -8.14 -10.92
C LEU A 280 -1.87 -8.56 -11.01
N VAL A 281 -2.63 -8.46 -9.92
CA VAL A 281 -4.08 -8.68 -9.93
C VAL A 281 -4.75 -7.67 -10.87
N SER A 282 -4.38 -6.39 -10.77
CA SER A 282 -4.91 -5.33 -11.64
C SER A 282 -4.57 -5.57 -13.11
N LEU A 283 -3.34 -6.00 -13.42
CA LEU A 283 -2.92 -6.40 -14.75
C LEU A 283 -3.82 -7.54 -15.29
N GLY A 284 -4.07 -8.54 -14.46
CA GLY A 284 -4.96 -9.65 -14.80
C GLY A 284 -6.37 -9.21 -15.15
N VAL A 285 -6.95 -8.31 -14.37
CA VAL A 285 -8.30 -7.78 -14.63
C VAL A 285 -8.33 -6.92 -15.90
N ARG A 286 -7.34 -6.03 -16.10
CA ARG A 286 -7.26 -5.14 -17.27
C ARG A 286 -7.21 -5.93 -18.57
N TYR A 287 -6.38 -6.99 -18.64
CA TYR A 287 -6.15 -7.77 -19.86
C TYR A 287 -6.93 -9.09 -19.90
N ASN A 288 -7.89 -9.28 -19.00
CA ASN A 288 -8.73 -10.48 -18.92
C ASN A 288 -7.90 -11.78 -18.85
N ARG A 289 -6.91 -11.83 -17.96
CA ARG A 289 -6.00 -12.96 -17.72
C ARG A 289 -6.02 -13.37 -16.25
N ASN A 290 -5.99 -14.67 -16.00
CA ASN A 290 -5.78 -15.22 -14.65
C ASN A 290 -4.29 -15.20 -14.33
N ILE A 291 -3.77 -14.11 -13.77
CA ILE A 291 -2.37 -14.00 -13.38
C ILE A 291 -2.22 -14.63 -12.00
N CYS A 292 -1.46 -15.70 -11.92
CA CYS A 292 -1.02 -16.34 -10.68
C CYS A 292 0.48 -16.13 -10.53
N PHE A 293 0.96 -15.97 -9.28
CA PHE A 293 2.38 -15.72 -9.05
C PHE A 293 2.89 -16.52 -7.85
N ASP A 294 4.16 -16.91 -7.95
CA ASP A 294 4.89 -17.61 -6.89
C ASP A 294 6.15 -16.84 -6.55
N TRP A 295 6.43 -16.72 -5.25
CA TRP A 295 7.61 -16.06 -4.73
C TRP A 295 8.78 -17.03 -4.52
N PHE A 296 9.98 -16.58 -4.85
CA PHE A 296 11.24 -17.30 -4.69
C PHE A 296 12.24 -16.38 -3.97
N ARG A 297 12.75 -16.79 -2.81
CA ARG A 297 13.46 -15.92 -1.87
C ARG A 297 14.83 -16.44 -1.44
N SER A 298 15.06 -17.74 -1.57
CA SER A 298 16.27 -18.43 -1.10
C SER A 298 16.94 -19.24 -2.21
N ALA A 299 18.24 -19.56 -2.05
CA ALA A 299 18.98 -20.38 -3.01
C ALA A 299 18.32 -21.73 -3.28
N GLY A 300 17.73 -22.37 -2.25
CA GLY A 300 17.00 -23.63 -2.43
C GLY A 300 15.72 -23.46 -3.27
N GLU A 301 15.03 -22.35 -3.11
CA GLU A 301 13.86 -22.02 -3.94
C GLU A 301 14.25 -21.67 -5.37
N TYR A 302 15.41 -21.04 -5.58
CA TYR A 302 15.94 -20.76 -6.91
C TYR A 302 16.23 -22.03 -7.70
N ALA A 303 16.77 -23.08 -7.06
CA ALA A 303 16.95 -24.37 -7.68
C ALA A 303 15.60 -24.97 -8.13
N ARG A 304 14.59 -24.94 -7.22
CA ARG A 304 13.23 -25.39 -7.53
C ARG A 304 12.59 -24.61 -8.69
N LEU A 305 12.83 -23.28 -8.78
CA LEU A 305 12.38 -22.47 -9.90
C LEU A 305 13.00 -22.92 -11.22
N LEU A 306 14.32 -23.16 -11.24
CA LEU A 306 15.05 -23.60 -12.43
C LEU A 306 14.55 -24.96 -12.94
N ASP A 307 14.28 -25.91 -12.03
CA ASP A 307 13.76 -27.24 -12.36
C ASP A 307 12.32 -27.16 -12.94
N ASN A 308 11.54 -26.16 -12.54
CA ASN A 308 10.15 -25.99 -12.94
C ASN A 308 9.90 -24.76 -13.84
N ASN A 309 10.93 -24.23 -14.49
CA ASN A 309 10.86 -23.00 -15.27
C ASN A 309 9.79 -23.00 -16.39
N THR A 310 9.42 -24.17 -16.91
CA THR A 310 8.40 -24.31 -17.95
C THR A 310 7.00 -23.93 -17.50
N LEU A 311 6.73 -23.97 -16.19
CA LEU A 311 5.44 -23.55 -15.61
C LEU A 311 5.21 -22.05 -15.72
N TYR A 312 6.30 -21.26 -15.71
CA TYR A 312 6.20 -19.80 -15.68
C TYR A 312 6.24 -19.21 -17.09
N LYS A 313 5.39 -18.21 -17.31
CA LYS A 313 5.27 -17.47 -18.57
C LYS A 313 6.08 -16.18 -18.56
N ALA A 314 6.31 -15.61 -17.38
CA ALA A 314 7.07 -14.39 -17.17
C ALA A 314 7.78 -14.41 -15.82
N PHE A 315 8.76 -13.53 -15.65
CA PHE A 315 9.59 -13.42 -14.45
C PHE A 315 9.66 -11.95 -14.01
N ILE A 316 9.67 -11.73 -12.69
CA ILE A 316 9.97 -10.43 -12.08
C ILE A 316 11.16 -10.61 -11.15
N VAL A 317 12.14 -9.71 -11.25
CA VAL A 317 13.23 -9.57 -10.28
C VAL A 317 13.06 -8.22 -9.62
N THR A 318 12.76 -8.26 -8.34
CA THR A 318 12.48 -7.07 -7.54
C THR A 318 13.59 -6.79 -6.54
N GLU A 319 13.35 -5.86 -5.64
CA GLU A 319 14.31 -5.45 -4.61
C GLU A 319 14.81 -6.62 -3.78
N GLY A 320 16.02 -6.43 -3.25
CA GLY A 320 16.62 -7.30 -2.28
C GLY A 320 18.11 -7.10 -2.19
N ILE A 321 18.57 -6.80 -1.00
CA ILE A 321 19.99 -6.59 -0.69
C ILE A 321 20.66 -7.91 -0.38
N GLU A 322 19.86 -8.92 0.03
CA GLU A 322 20.40 -10.24 0.38
C GLU A 322 20.78 -11.04 -0.88
N ASN A 323 21.97 -11.63 -0.84
CA ASN A 323 22.51 -12.51 -1.86
C ASN A 323 22.48 -11.97 -3.31
N PRO A 324 23.03 -10.79 -3.62
CA PRO A 324 23.01 -10.22 -4.96
C PRO A 324 23.77 -11.11 -5.99
N VAL A 325 24.75 -11.88 -5.55
CA VAL A 325 25.52 -12.81 -6.38
C VAL A 325 24.65 -13.97 -6.85
N ASP A 326 23.88 -14.56 -5.95
CA ASP A 326 22.98 -15.68 -6.29
C ASP A 326 21.85 -15.22 -7.21
N LYS A 327 21.29 -14.03 -6.97
CA LYS A 327 20.29 -13.43 -7.85
C LYS A 327 20.83 -13.12 -9.23
N ALA A 328 22.04 -12.58 -9.34
CA ALA A 328 22.67 -12.35 -10.62
C ALA A 328 22.92 -13.66 -11.39
N ALA A 329 23.35 -14.71 -10.69
CA ALA A 329 23.53 -16.04 -11.30
C ALA A 329 22.19 -16.63 -11.77
N LEU A 330 21.12 -16.49 -10.97
CA LEU A 330 19.77 -16.91 -11.34
C LEU A 330 19.25 -16.12 -12.54
N LEU A 331 19.39 -14.79 -12.52
CA LEU A 331 18.90 -13.93 -13.60
C LEU A 331 19.60 -14.25 -14.92
N ARG A 332 20.91 -14.52 -14.92
CA ARG A 332 21.63 -14.97 -16.13
C ARG A 332 20.99 -16.22 -16.77
N LYS A 333 20.59 -17.19 -15.94
CA LYS A 333 19.91 -18.41 -16.43
C LYS A 333 18.50 -18.12 -16.94
N ILE A 334 17.74 -17.28 -16.23
CA ILE A 334 16.38 -16.89 -16.64
C ILE A 334 16.40 -16.17 -17.99
N LEU A 335 17.39 -15.31 -18.23
CA LEU A 335 17.54 -14.60 -19.49
C LEU A 335 17.73 -15.54 -20.70
N GLU A 336 18.21 -16.74 -20.52
CA GLU A 336 18.34 -17.72 -21.61
C GLU A 336 17.01 -18.42 -21.95
N TYR A 337 15.95 -18.24 -21.17
CA TYR A 337 14.64 -18.88 -21.44
C TYR A 337 13.82 -18.19 -22.53
N GLY A 338 14.19 -16.95 -22.93
CA GLY A 338 13.47 -16.21 -23.96
C GLY A 338 12.02 -15.81 -23.58
N LYS A 339 11.76 -15.65 -22.30
CA LYS A 339 10.45 -15.27 -21.77
C LYS A 339 10.50 -13.84 -21.22
N PRO A 340 9.35 -13.14 -21.13
CA PRO A 340 9.31 -11.82 -20.53
C PRO A 340 9.93 -11.77 -19.13
N VAL A 341 10.87 -10.84 -18.92
CA VAL A 341 11.53 -10.58 -17.65
C VAL A 341 11.40 -9.10 -17.34
N MET A 342 10.94 -8.77 -16.14
CA MET A 342 10.88 -7.41 -15.65
C MET A 342 11.75 -7.27 -14.41
N CYS A 343 12.75 -6.42 -14.48
CA CYS A 343 13.67 -6.12 -13.38
C CYS A 343 13.32 -4.76 -12.81
N ILE A 344 12.84 -4.72 -11.55
CA ILE A 344 12.30 -3.52 -10.89
C ILE A 344 13.30 -3.02 -9.86
N SER A 345 13.58 -1.72 -9.83
CA SER A 345 14.42 -1.06 -8.84
C SER A 345 15.79 -1.74 -8.71
N TYR A 346 16.09 -2.37 -7.57
CA TYR A 346 17.36 -3.09 -7.39
C TYR A 346 17.54 -4.25 -8.36
N GLY A 347 16.46 -4.88 -8.82
CA GLY A 347 16.51 -5.86 -9.91
C GLY A 347 17.05 -5.26 -11.21
N ALA A 348 16.69 -4.03 -11.54
CA ALA A 348 17.24 -3.31 -12.70
C ALA A 348 18.74 -3.02 -12.53
N ARG A 349 19.19 -2.72 -11.30
CA ARG A 349 20.63 -2.61 -11.02
C ARG A 349 21.37 -3.90 -11.24
N ILE A 350 20.86 -5.04 -10.75
CA ILE A 350 21.47 -6.35 -10.98
C ILE A 350 21.55 -6.64 -12.49
N LEU A 351 20.49 -6.32 -13.24
CA LEU A 351 20.50 -6.45 -14.70
C LEU A 351 21.59 -5.57 -15.33
N ALA A 352 21.70 -4.30 -14.92
CA ALA A 352 22.72 -3.37 -15.39
C ALA A 352 24.12 -3.92 -15.17
N ASP A 353 24.41 -4.46 -13.98
CA ASP A 353 25.69 -5.06 -13.65
C ASP A 353 25.97 -6.30 -14.52
N ILE A 354 24.97 -7.14 -14.79
CA ILE A 354 25.09 -8.35 -15.66
C ILE A 354 25.50 -7.98 -17.09
N ILE A 355 24.94 -6.90 -17.64
CA ILE A 355 25.19 -6.48 -19.04
C ILE A 355 26.31 -5.45 -19.12
N GLY A 356 27.01 -5.21 -18.02
CA GLY A 356 28.19 -4.33 -17.97
C GLY A 356 27.88 -2.84 -18.08
N MET A 357 26.69 -2.41 -17.70
CA MET A 357 26.38 -1.00 -17.53
C MET A 357 27.05 -0.44 -16.28
N SER A 358 27.33 0.87 -16.29
CA SER A 358 27.83 1.57 -15.13
C SER A 358 26.66 2.11 -14.31
N ALA A 359 26.38 1.50 -13.17
CA ALA A 359 25.47 2.03 -12.17
C ALA A 359 26.30 2.69 -11.04
N LYS A 360 25.93 3.89 -10.65
CA LYS A 360 26.59 4.63 -9.57
C LYS A 360 25.75 4.53 -8.30
N ARG A 361 26.40 4.20 -7.19
CA ARG A 361 25.76 4.24 -5.88
C ARG A 361 25.60 5.69 -5.43
N THR A 362 24.49 6.01 -4.80
CA THR A 362 24.25 7.31 -4.14
C THR A 362 24.63 7.21 -2.66
N ASP A 363 25.08 8.32 -2.05
CA ASP A 363 25.46 8.37 -0.63
C ASP A 363 24.24 8.22 0.29
N ARG A 364 23.05 8.44 -0.23
CA ARG A 364 21.78 8.37 0.50
C ARG A 364 20.73 7.67 -0.34
N LEU A 365 19.75 7.08 0.36
CA LEU A 365 18.52 6.62 -0.25
C LEU A 365 17.79 7.82 -0.87
N VAL A 366 17.44 7.70 -2.14
CA VAL A 366 16.66 8.71 -2.88
C VAL A 366 15.26 8.17 -3.09
N THR A 367 14.29 8.93 -2.63
CA THR A 367 12.87 8.60 -2.75
C THR A 367 12.13 9.74 -3.44
N GLY A 368 11.08 9.42 -4.17
CA GLY A 368 10.27 10.46 -4.79
C GLY A 368 9.52 10.01 -6.04
N ARG A 369 8.96 11.01 -6.66
CA ARG A 369 8.38 10.89 -7.99
C ARG A 369 9.50 10.86 -9.01
N ILE A 370 9.36 9.99 -10.00
CA ILE A 370 10.23 9.88 -11.15
C ILE A 370 9.38 10.03 -12.43
N ASP A 371 9.72 11.00 -13.24
CA ASP A 371 9.10 11.21 -14.55
C ASP A 371 10.01 10.60 -15.61
N THR A 372 9.51 9.56 -16.31
CA THR A 372 10.26 8.87 -17.37
C THR A 372 9.76 9.32 -18.73
N TYR A 373 10.62 9.97 -19.49
CA TYR A 373 10.36 10.44 -20.83
C TYR A 373 10.82 9.39 -21.84
N PHE A 374 9.91 8.93 -22.70
CA PHE A 374 10.21 7.96 -23.75
C PHE A 374 10.93 8.63 -24.90
N LYS A 375 11.99 7.99 -25.40
CA LYS A 375 12.93 8.58 -26.37
C LYS A 375 12.30 8.97 -27.70
N ASP A 376 11.35 8.19 -28.19
CA ASP A 376 10.75 8.34 -29.52
C ASP A 376 9.25 8.67 -29.47
N SER A 377 8.75 9.14 -28.34
CA SER A 377 7.32 9.38 -28.12
C SER A 377 7.04 10.82 -27.71
N ASN A 378 6.06 11.43 -28.38
CA ASN A 378 5.45 12.70 -27.96
C ASN A 378 4.38 12.52 -26.88
N ALA A 379 4.23 11.32 -26.31
CA ALA A 379 3.15 10.96 -25.41
C ALA A 379 3.31 11.51 -23.95
N GLY A 380 4.33 12.33 -23.71
CA GLY A 380 4.61 12.87 -22.38
C GLY A 380 5.45 11.90 -21.54
N ALA A 381 5.44 12.10 -20.21
CA ALA A 381 6.19 11.27 -19.28
C ALA A 381 5.28 10.29 -18.55
N VAL A 382 5.77 9.06 -18.33
CA VAL A 382 5.19 8.13 -17.36
C VAL A 382 5.64 8.57 -15.97
N ARG A 383 4.67 8.77 -15.09
CA ARG A 383 4.90 9.19 -13.71
C ARG A 383 4.91 7.97 -12.82
N ASP A 384 6.06 7.70 -12.25
CA ASP A 384 6.27 6.61 -11.30
C ASP A 384 6.78 7.14 -9.97
N ARG A 385 7.02 6.23 -9.06
CA ARG A 385 7.67 6.49 -7.79
C ARG A 385 8.91 5.63 -7.67
N HIS A 386 9.90 6.08 -6.89
CA HIS A 386 11.13 5.32 -6.69
C HIS A 386 11.65 5.45 -5.26
N ARG A 387 12.35 4.41 -4.87
CA ARG A 387 13.16 4.33 -3.65
C ARG A 387 14.41 3.54 -4.00
N ARG A 388 15.56 4.22 -4.08
CA ARG A 388 16.80 3.61 -4.56
C ARG A 388 18.03 4.31 -4.00
N ASP A 389 19.15 3.59 -3.91
CA ASP A 389 20.47 4.11 -3.54
C ASP A 389 21.46 4.12 -4.73
N PHE A 390 20.93 4.15 -5.95
CA PHE A 390 21.75 4.12 -7.17
C PHE A 390 21.14 4.95 -8.29
N THR A 391 21.98 5.31 -9.25
CA THR A 391 21.60 5.93 -10.53
C THR A 391 22.28 5.21 -11.68
N ILE A 392 21.67 5.25 -12.86
CA ILE A 392 22.25 4.70 -14.10
C ILE A 392 22.46 5.88 -15.05
N PRO A 393 23.67 6.48 -15.09
CA PRO A 393 23.92 7.64 -15.94
C PRO A 393 23.95 7.20 -17.43
N ILE A 394 23.50 8.08 -18.33
CA ILE A 394 23.64 7.87 -19.77
C ILE A 394 25.13 7.92 -20.12
N CYS A 395 25.85 8.94 -19.59
CA CYS A 395 27.29 9.08 -19.82
C CYS A 395 28.07 7.83 -19.35
N GLY A 396 28.79 7.21 -20.26
CA GLY A 396 29.53 5.96 -20.05
C GLY A 396 28.74 4.69 -20.39
N ASN A 397 27.45 4.81 -20.72
CA ASN A 397 26.60 3.71 -21.18
C ASN A 397 26.14 3.82 -22.64
N GLU A 398 26.48 4.92 -23.35
CA GLU A 398 26.04 5.20 -24.73
C GLU A 398 26.50 4.16 -25.76
N LYS A 399 27.58 3.47 -25.47
CA LYS A 399 28.19 2.45 -26.38
C LYS A 399 27.89 1.01 -25.96
N LYS A 400 26.99 0.80 -25.00
CA LYS A 400 26.58 -0.53 -24.56
C LYS A 400 25.53 -1.10 -25.51
N ASP A 401 25.45 -2.41 -25.58
CA ASP A 401 24.43 -3.13 -26.36
C ASP A 401 23.07 -3.07 -25.61
N ILE A 402 22.55 -1.85 -25.47
CA ILE A 402 21.29 -1.53 -24.80
C ILE A 402 20.43 -0.60 -25.65
N GLU A 403 19.15 -0.77 -25.54
CA GLU A 403 18.15 0.18 -25.99
C GLU A 403 17.69 1.01 -24.79
N ILE A 404 17.94 2.30 -24.81
CA ILE A 404 17.40 3.25 -23.81
C ILE A 404 15.98 3.59 -24.23
N ILE A 405 14.99 3.11 -23.47
CA ILE A 405 13.57 3.32 -23.76
C ILE A 405 13.10 4.62 -23.11
N GLY A 406 13.56 4.91 -21.88
CA GLY A 406 13.15 6.10 -21.14
C GLY A 406 14.27 6.66 -20.26
N CYS A 407 14.24 7.99 -20.06
CA CYS A 407 15.24 8.73 -19.30
C CYS A 407 14.60 9.91 -18.56
N ASP A 408 15.39 10.62 -17.77
CA ASP A 408 15.00 11.89 -17.15
C ASP A 408 14.83 13.00 -18.22
N SER A 409 14.17 14.09 -17.85
CA SER A 409 13.90 15.24 -18.77
C SER A 409 15.16 15.91 -19.33
N GLN A 410 16.30 15.70 -18.69
CA GLN A 410 17.59 16.29 -19.06
C GLN A 410 18.49 15.30 -19.83
N HIS A 411 18.01 14.11 -20.13
CA HIS A 411 18.75 13.03 -20.78
C HIS A 411 20.09 12.71 -20.11
N ARG A 412 20.13 12.69 -18.77
CA ARG A 412 21.32 12.39 -17.99
C ARG A 412 21.29 11.03 -17.34
N GLU A 413 20.07 10.54 -17.02
CA GLU A 413 19.83 9.32 -16.28
C GLU A 413 18.90 8.37 -17.00
N ILE A 414 19.26 7.08 -17.08
CA ILE A 414 18.45 6.03 -17.67
C ILE A 414 17.44 5.54 -16.63
N HIS A 415 16.17 5.63 -16.95
CA HIS A 415 15.08 5.14 -16.12
C HIS A 415 14.53 3.80 -16.59
N LEU A 416 14.52 3.58 -17.91
CA LEU A 416 13.97 2.39 -18.53
C LEU A 416 14.88 1.94 -19.67
N PHE A 417 15.29 0.67 -19.67
CA PHE A 417 16.20 0.14 -20.65
C PHE A 417 15.94 -1.33 -20.96
N ARG A 418 16.40 -1.76 -22.14
CA ARG A 418 16.30 -3.13 -22.64
C ARG A 418 17.68 -3.58 -23.18
N PRO A 419 18.21 -4.74 -22.77
CA PRO A 419 19.42 -5.29 -23.40
C PRO A 419 19.11 -5.74 -24.84
N VAL A 420 19.95 -5.38 -25.81
CA VAL A 420 19.77 -5.80 -27.22
C VAL A 420 19.80 -7.32 -27.34
N LYS A 421 20.70 -7.97 -26.61
CA LYS A 421 20.81 -9.44 -26.56
C LYS A 421 19.56 -10.12 -26.01
N TYR A 422 18.80 -9.43 -25.11
CA TYR A 422 17.63 -9.99 -24.42
C TYR A 422 16.42 -9.06 -24.58
N PRO A 423 15.83 -8.98 -25.80
CA PRO A 423 14.79 -7.97 -26.11
C PRO A 423 13.49 -8.16 -25.34
N TYR A 424 13.30 -9.31 -24.69
CA TYR A 424 12.19 -9.63 -23.80
C TYR A 424 12.48 -9.29 -22.32
N CYS A 425 13.62 -8.67 -22.04
CA CYS A 425 13.98 -8.22 -20.69
C CYS A 425 13.88 -6.71 -20.59
N LEU A 426 13.21 -6.22 -19.54
CA LEU A 426 13.02 -4.80 -19.25
C LEU A 426 13.63 -4.47 -17.89
N GLY A 427 14.50 -3.46 -17.83
CA GLY A 427 14.98 -2.87 -16.58
C GLY A 427 14.30 -1.56 -16.31
N ALA A 428 13.62 -1.43 -15.17
CA ALA A 428 12.96 -0.22 -14.69
C ALA A 428 13.55 0.19 -13.33
N VAL A 429 14.11 1.39 -13.26
CA VAL A 429 14.67 1.91 -11.98
C VAL A 429 13.57 2.39 -11.03
N SER A 430 12.36 2.63 -11.54
CA SER A 430 11.16 2.95 -10.77
C SER A 430 10.55 1.71 -10.11
N GLN A 431 9.55 1.95 -9.27
CA GLN A 431 8.70 0.95 -8.63
C GLN A 431 7.25 1.16 -9.11
N PRO A 432 6.89 0.64 -10.29
CA PRO A 432 5.60 0.87 -10.94
C PRO A 432 4.42 0.29 -10.16
N GLU A 433 4.68 -0.61 -9.21
CA GLU A 433 3.66 -1.14 -8.31
C GLU A 433 2.97 -0.06 -7.47
N TYR A 434 3.67 0.99 -7.05
CA TYR A 434 3.10 2.05 -6.20
C TYR A 434 2.08 2.94 -6.94
N THR A 435 2.15 2.99 -8.26
CA THR A 435 1.21 3.77 -9.08
C THR A 435 0.09 2.93 -9.69
N SER A 436 0.14 1.62 -9.54
CA SER A 436 -0.92 0.70 -10.00
C SER A 436 -2.20 0.85 -9.17
N ARG A 437 -3.35 0.85 -9.85
CA ARG A 437 -4.70 0.98 -9.25
C ARG A 437 -5.63 -0.10 -9.80
N PRO A 438 -6.74 -0.43 -9.12
CA PRO A 438 -7.79 -1.28 -9.69
C PRO A 438 -8.22 -0.78 -11.07
N TYR A 439 -8.32 -1.67 -12.05
CA TYR A 439 -8.57 -1.40 -13.47
C TYR A 439 -7.50 -0.61 -14.23
N SER A 440 -6.53 -0.02 -13.54
CA SER A 440 -5.48 0.82 -14.12
C SER A 440 -4.10 0.41 -13.60
N PRO A 441 -3.61 -0.78 -13.99
CA PRO A 441 -2.24 -1.18 -13.66
C PRO A 441 -1.25 -0.21 -14.32
N ASN A 442 -0.08 -0.02 -13.72
CA ASN A 442 0.98 0.72 -14.38
C ASN A 442 1.36 0.03 -15.70
N LEU A 443 1.53 0.82 -16.76
CA LEU A 443 1.75 0.33 -18.12
C LEU A 443 2.98 -0.55 -18.27
N LEU A 444 4.02 -0.35 -17.45
CA LEU A 444 5.24 -1.15 -17.51
C LEU A 444 4.97 -2.64 -17.27
N PHE A 445 3.93 -2.98 -16.50
CA PHE A 445 3.54 -4.38 -16.28
C PHE A 445 2.98 -5.08 -17.52
N SER A 446 2.54 -4.35 -18.55
CA SER A 446 2.10 -4.93 -19.83
C SER A 446 3.21 -5.73 -20.52
N HIS A 447 4.47 -5.37 -20.26
CA HIS A 447 5.65 -6.11 -20.71
C HIS A 447 5.61 -7.60 -20.32
N LEU A 448 5.08 -7.93 -19.14
CA LEU A 448 4.96 -9.32 -18.69
C LEU A 448 4.01 -10.15 -19.57
N LEU A 449 3.12 -9.51 -20.30
CA LEU A 449 2.20 -10.13 -21.25
C LEU A 449 2.73 -10.07 -22.70
N ASN A 450 3.98 -9.65 -22.89
CA ASN A 450 4.62 -9.48 -24.19
C ASN A 450 3.94 -8.41 -25.07
N LEU A 451 3.38 -7.37 -24.43
CA LEU A 451 2.78 -6.24 -25.11
C LEU A 451 3.80 -5.11 -25.29
N ASN A 452 3.61 -4.32 -26.35
CA ASN A 452 4.47 -3.16 -26.59
C ASN A 452 4.08 -2.00 -25.68
N ILE A 453 4.99 -1.58 -24.79
CA ILE A 453 4.76 -0.52 -23.81
C ILE A 453 4.47 0.82 -24.50
N GLU A 454 5.11 1.13 -25.62
CA GLU A 454 4.91 2.37 -26.33
C GLU A 454 3.52 2.44 -26.97
N GLU A 455 3.03 1.33 -27.53
CA GLU A 455 1.65 1.24 -28.05
C GLU A 455 0.63 1.35 -26.91
N GLU A 456 0.89 0.70 -25.77
CA GLU A 456 0.02 0.81 -24.59
C GLU A 456 -0.02 2.23 -24.02
N LEU A 457 1.11 2.94 -24.04
CA LEU A 457 1.19 4.34 -23.64
C LEU A 457 0.34 5.23 -24.56
N LEU A 458 0.46 5.08 -25.86
CA LEU A 458 -0.34 5.82 -26.82
C LEU A 458 -1.84 5.54 -26.63
N ASN A 459 -2.23 4.29 -26.46
CA ASN A 459 -3.62 3.91 -26.21
C ASN A 459 -4.17 4.56 -24.93
N SER A 460 -3.36 4.62 -23.85
CA SER A 460 -3.78 5.24 -22.58
C SER A 460 -4.02 6.74 -22.68
N VAL A 461 -3.26 7.45 -23.49
CA VAL A 461 -3.45 8.89 -23.79
C VAL A 461 -4.77 9.11 -24.53
N TYR A 462 -5.09 8.27 -25.51
CA TYR A 462 -6.37 8.35 -26.22
C TYR A 462 -7.57 8.03 -25.33
N GLU A 463 -7.47 7.04 -24.45
CA GLU A 463 -8.55 6.68 -23.50
C GLU A 463 -8.82 7.79 -22.46
N SER A 464 -7.79 8.53 -22.04
CA SER A 464 -7.92 9.61 -21.05
C SER A 464 -8.52 10.91 -21.59
N GLY A 465 -8.66 11.07 -22.91
CA GLY A 465 -9.19 12.27 -23.58
C GLY A 465 -8.31 13.51 -23.42
N THR A 466 -7.11 13.38 -22.87
CA THR A 466 -6.13 14.48 -22.77
C THR A 466 -5.29 14.49 -24.04
N THR A 467 -5.67 15.31 -25.01
CA THR A 467 -4.77 15.68 -26.12
C THR A 467 -3.53 16.34 -25.53
N PRO A 468 -2.31 15.91 -25.92
CA PRO A 468 -1.10 16.63 -25.53
C PRO A 468 -1.23 18.07 -26.03
N SER A 469 -1.18 19.04 -25.12
CA SER A 469 -0.99 20.45 -25.52
C SER A 469 0.39 20.56 -26.14
N CYS A 470 0.44 20.93 -27.42
CA CYS A 470 1.66 21.28 -28.15
C CYS A 470 2.46 22.35 -27.44
#